data_54272284ddcd342e26d43bbc567c0a07
#
_entry.id   54272284ddcd342e26d43bbc567c0a07
#
_cell.length_a   1.000
_cell.length_b   1.000
_cell.length_c   1.000
_cell.angle_alpha   90.00
_cell.angle_beta   90.00
_cell.angle_gamma   90.00
#
_symmetry.space_group_name_H-M   'P 1'
#
loop_
_entity.id
_entity.type
_entity.pdbx_description
1 polymer ?
#
loop_
_entity_poly.entity_id
_entity_poly.type
_entity_poly.pdbx_seq_one_letter_code
_entity_poly.pdbx_strand_id
1 'polypeptide(L)'
;LGLHHVVALRGAAGVSRGEDLARQRFGLGATSASPSVLDFGGDALGLLRAGGGSLVAGSRIAVANMEYRLPLARLERGLGTWPLFLKWVHASVFADLARVSGSTASSRAWRRAEGGELSIDGVAGYALPFTASAGVAWGQDSRGSYGPTAYVRLGHSF
;
A
#
# COMPACT_ATOMS: atom_id res chain seq x y z
N LEU A 1 -12.22 -5.94 27.27
CA LEU A 1 -11.25 -5.16 26.50
C LEU A 1 -11.89 -4.82 25.16
N GLY A 2 -12.31 -3.56 24.98
CA GLY A 2 -12.94 -3.11 23.76
C GLY A 2 -11.97 -3.29 22.59
N LEU A 3 -12.44 -3.94 21.54
CA LEU A 3 -11.74 -4.00 20.26
C LEU A 3 -11.68 -2.57 19.69
N HIS A 4 -10.49 -2.00 19.62
CA HIS A 4 -10.31 -0.68 19.06
C HIS A 4 -10.32 -0.77 17.54
N HIS A 5 -11.41 -0.36 16.93
CA HIS A 5 -11.53 -0.21 15.49
C HIS A 5 -10.85 1.09 15.05
N VAL A 6 -10.12 1.04 13.96
CA VAL A 6 -9.40 2.21 13.43
C VAL A 6 -9.85 2.50 12.00
N VAL A 7 -10.22 3.73 11.73
CA VAL A 7 -10.37 4.25 10.37
C VAL A 7 -9.15 5.10 10.06
N ALA A 8 -8.39 4.69 9.04
CA ALA A 8 -7.25 5.44 8.55
C ALA A 8 -7.61 6.09 7.21
N LEU A 9 -7.34 7.38 7.10
CA LEU A 9 -7.51 8.15 5.87
C LEU A 9 -6.17 8.77 5.49
N ARG A 10 -5.80 8.64 4.23
CA ARG A 10 -4.59 9.22 3.68
C ARG A 10 -4.92 9.91 2.37
N GLY A 11 -4.40 11.11 2.17
CA GLY A 11 -4.44 11.83 0.91
C GLY A 11 -3.06 12.33 0.55
N ALA A 12 -2.69 12.25 -0.72
CA ALA A 12 -1.45 12.78 -1.22
C ALA A 12 -1.64 13.36 -2.62
N ALA A 13 -0.96 14.46 -2.90
CA ALA A 13 -0.94 15.07 -4.22
C ALA A 13 0.45 15.61 -4.53
N GLY A 14 0.85 15.51 -5.79
CA GLY A 14 2.14 16.00 -6.25
C GLY A 14 2.06 16.59 -7.65
N VAL A 15 2.87 17.62 -7.88
CA VAL A 15 3.04 18.26 -9.20
C VAL A 15 4.52 18.45 -9.45
N SER A 16 5.01 17.95 -10.57
CA SER A 16 6.37 18.15 -11.04
C SER A 16 6.35 19.09 -12.25
N ARG A 17 7.29 20.05 -12.27
CA ARG A 17 7.50 20.99 -13.35
C ARG A 17 9.00 21.08 -13.64
N GLY A 18 9.41 21.11 -14.89
CA GLY A 18 10.81 21.23 -15.30
C GLY A 18 11.06 20.59 -16.66
N GLU A 19 12.21 20.87 -17.27
CA GLU A 19 12.60 20.35 -18.59
C GLU A 19 13.03 18.88 -18.53
N ASP A 20 13.52 18.41 -17.39
CA ASP A 20 13.98 17.02 -17.21
C ASP A 20 12.88 16.12 -16.63
N LEU A 21 11.78 16.01 -17.37
CA LEU A 21 10.58 15.23 -16.99
C LEU A 21 10.85 13.75 -16.79
N ALA A 22 11.98 13.22 -17.27
CA ALA A 22 12.32 11.81 -17.13
C ALA A 22 12.64 11.41 -15.69
N ARG A 23 13.21 12.33 -14.91
CA ARG A 23 13.62 12.10 -13.51
C ARG A 23 12.58 12.56 -12.48
N GLN A 24 11.57 13.31 -12.91
CA GLN A 24 10.58 13.94 -12.02
C GLN A 24 9.17 13.41 -12.26
N ARG A 25 9.02 12.12 -12.52
CA ARG A 25 7.72 11.49 -12.72
C ARG A 25 7.27 10.79 -11.46
N PHE A 26 6.01 11.03 -11.11
CA PHE A 26 5.35 10.22 -10.09
C PHE A 26 4.91 8.89 -10.71
N GLY A 27 5.25 7.79 -10.05
CA GLY A 27 4.77 6.46 -10.41
C GLY A 27 3.50 6.10 -9.64
N LEU A 28 2.59 5.41 -10.30
CA LEU A 28 1.45 4.76 -9.68
C LEU A 28 1.55 3.26 -9.97
N GLY A 29 1.67 2.45 -8.94
CA GLY A 29 1.79 1.01 -9.06
C GLY A 29 1.00 0.25 -8.01
N ALA A 30 0.74 -1.02 -8.27
CA ALA A 30 -0.02 -1.90 -7.38
C ALA A 30 0.74 -2.27 -6.11
N THR A 31 2.03 -2.39 -6.23
CA THR A 31 2.97 -2.63 -5.14
C THR A 31 4.26 -1.97 -5.58
N SER A 32 5.00 -1.37 -4.69
CA SER A 32 6.37 -1.03 -5.05
C SER A 32 7.07 -2.34 -5.39
N ALA A 33 7.44 -2.49 -6.64
CA ALA A 33 8.09 -3.70 -7.15
C ALA A 33 9.53 -3.85 -6.65
N SER A 34 9.99 -2.95 -5.83
CA SER A 34 11.24 -3.03 -5.10
C SER A 34 10.97 -3.24 -3.63
N PRO A 35 11.20 -4.44 -3.10
CA PRO A 35 11.43 -4.58 -1.69
C PRO A 35 12.81 -3.97 -1.38
N SER A 36 12.94 -2.66 -1.50
CA SER A 36 14.07 -2.01 -0.87
C SER A 36 13.80 -2.11 0.63
N VAL A 37 14.58 -2.92 1.30
CA VAL A 37 14.57 -3.15 2.76
C VAL A 37 14.69 -1.81 3.53
N LEU A 38 14.88 -0.71 2.82
CA LEU A 38 15.10 0.64 3.32
C LEU A 38 14.42 1.67 2.39
N ASP A 39 13.11 1.53 2.16
CA ASP A 39 12.37 2.59 1.48
C ASP A 39 12.00 3.69 2.48
N PHE A 40 12.84 4.67 2.58
CA PHE A 40 12.63 5.87 3.39
C PHE A 40 11.62 6.84 2.72
N GLY A 41 10.49 6.34 2.26
CA GLY A 41 9.35 7.17 1.91
C GLY A 41 9.26 7.66 0.46
N GLY A 42 10.08 7.15 -0.46
CA GLY A 42 10.03 7.55 -1.86
C GLY A 42 8.74 7.16 -2.58
N ASP A 43 8.18 6.00 -2.28
CA ASP A 43 7.00 5.45 -2.97
C ASP A 43 5.67 5.67 -2.23
N ALA A 44 5.71 6.38 -1.13
CA ALA A 44 4.52 6.60 -0.31
C ALA A 44 3.39 7.34 -1.03
N LEU A 45 3.65 8.02 -2.12
CA LEU A 45 2.67 8.80 -2.87
C LEU A 45 1.85 7.98 -3.88
N GLY A 46 2.35 6.83 -4.31
CA GLY A 46 1.78 6.08 -5.44
C GLY A 46 1.07 4.78 -5.09
N LEU A 47 0.58 4.57 -3.85
CA LEU A 47 -0.03 3.32 -3.44
C LEU A 47 -1.41 3.13 -4.05
N LEU A 48 -1.52 2.17 -4.97
CA LEU A 48 -2.77 1.61 -5.47
C LEU A 48 -2.65 0.09 -5.42
N ARG A 49 -3.37 -0.57 -4.51
CA ARG A 49 -3.17 -2.01 -4.18
C ARG A 49 -3.65 -2.97 -5.27
N ALA A 50 -4.51 -2.54 -6.17
CA ALA A 50 -4.86 -3.29 -7.36
C ALA A 50 -4.48 -2.49 -8.60
N GLY A 51 -3.57 -3.00 -9.37
CA GLY A 51 -3.18 -2.39 -10.63
C GLY A 51 -2.37 -3.41 -11.41
N GLY A 52 -2.95 -3.99 -12.44
CA GLY A 52 -2.32 -5.04 -13.24
C GLY A 52 -0.99 -4.62 -13.85
N GLY A 53 0.07 -4.62 -13.07
CA GLY A 53 1.47 -4.56 -13.53
C GLY A 53 1.93 -3.35 -14.34
N SER A 54 1.05 -2.45 -14.74
CA SER A 54 1.43 -1.29 -15.53
C SER A 54 1.72 -0.08 -14.65
N LEU A 55 2.98 0.21 -14.45
CA LEU A 55 3.43 1.49 -13.93
C LEU A 55 2.91 2.62 -14.84
N VAL A 56 2.08 3.47 -14.30
CA VAL A 56 1.68 4.70 -14.97
C VAL A 56 2.44 5.84 -14.33
N ALA A 57 3.22 6.53 -15.14
CA ALA A 57 4.00 7.67 -14.70
C ALA A 57 3.43 8.96 -15.29
N GLY A 58 3.48 10.05 -14.53
CA GLY A 58 3.04 11.36 -14.97
C GLY A 58 3.60 12.49 -14.12
N SER A 59 3.42 13.71 -14.57
CA SER A 59 3.90 14.89 -13.86
C SER A 59 2.96 15.40 -12.77
N ARG A 60 1.78 14.83 -12.65
CA ARG A 60 0.81 15.16 -11.57
C ARG A 60 0.23 13.88 -11.05
N ILE A 61 0.12 13.79 -9.73
CA ILE A 61 -0.50 12.65 -9.04
C ILE A 61 -1.47 13.16 -7.97
N ALA A 62 -2.56 12.45 -7.81
CA ALA A 62 -3.47 12.59 -6.67
C ALA A 62 -3.86 11.18 -6.21
N VAL A 63 -3.76 10.93 -4.91
CA VAL A 63 -4.05 9.63 -4.30
C VAL A 63 -4.87 9.87 -3.04
N ALA A 64 -5.87 9.04 -2.83
CA ALA A 64 -6.64 8.94 -1.60
C ALA A 64 -6.77 7.47 -1.22
N ASN A 65 -6.45 7.15 0.01
CA ASN A 65 -6.58 5.82 0.57
C ASN A 65 -7.47 5.89 1.81
N MET A 66 -8.38 4.96 1.91
CA MET A 66 -9.20 4.72 3.09
C MET A 66 -9.03 3.28 3.53
N GLU A 67 -8.85 3.08 4.83
CA GLU A 67 -8.67 1.76 5.40
C GLU A 67 -9.40 1.67 6.73
N TYR A 68 -10.15 0.60 6.91
CA TYR A 68 -10.81 0.24 8.16
C TYR A 68 -10.16 -1.02 8.72
N ARG A 69 -9.57 -0.90 9.91
CA ARG A 69 -8.83 -1.96 10.59
C ARG A 69 -9.63 -2.52 11.76
N LEU A 70 -9.70 -3.85 11.80
CA LEU A 70 -10.25 -4.62 12.90
C LEU A 70 -9.14 -5.42 13.58
N PRO A 71 -8.86 -5.19 14.86
CA PRO A 71 -7.99 -6.05 15.62
C PRO A 71 -8.69 -7.41 15.84
N LEU A 72 -8.05 -8.49 15.39
CA LEU A 72 -8.56 -9.85 15.51
C LEU A 72 -8.05 -10.53 16.76
N ALA A 73 -6.75 -10.45 17.02
CA ALA A 73 -6.13 -11.12 18.14
C ALA A 73 -4.89 -10.38 18.64
N ARG A 74 -4.73 -10.40 19.94
CA ARG A 74 -3.50 -9.99 20.63
C ARG A 74 -2.74 -11.25 21.02
N LEU A 75 -1.62 -11.50 20.36
CA LEU A 75 -0.84 -12.71 20.56
C LEU A 75 0.16 -12.55 21.71
N GLU A 76 0.95 -11.50 21.67
CA GLU A 76 2.01 -11.13 22.62
C GLU A 76 2.87 -12.31 23.07
N ARG A 77 3.36 -13.07 22.12
CA ARG A 77 4.17 -14.25 22.41
C ARG A 77 5.28 -14.47 21.39
N GLY A 78 6.37 -15.05 21.87
CA GLY A 78 7.45 -15.53 21.01
C GLY A 78 7.09 -16.80 20.25
N LEU A 79 7.73 -17.03 19.13
CA LEU A 79 7.64 -18.23 18.32
C LEU A 79 8.73 -19.23 18.73
N GLY A 80 8.52 -19.94 19.83
CA GLY A 80 9.46 -20.94 20.32
C GLY A 80 10.87 -20.36 20.57
N THR A 81 11.89 -20.98 19.98
CA THR A 81 13.30 -20.55 20.09
C THR A 81 13.70 -19.51 19.03
N TRP A 82 12.81 -19.19 18.11
CA TRP A 82 13.08 -18.19 17.08
C TRP A 82 13.06 -16.79 17.68
N PRO A 83 13.94 -15.88 17.25
CA PRO A 83 13.93 -14.50 17.72
C PRO A 83 12.81 -13.69 17.06
N LEU A 84 11.59 -14.21 17.14
CA LEU A 84 10.37 -13.62 16.60
C LEU A 84 9.33 -13.49 17.70
N PHE A 85 8.85 -12.28 17.91
CA PHE A 85 7.78 -11.96 18.83
C PHE A 85 6.59 -11.41 18.07
N LEU A 86 5.46 -12.11 18.13
CA LEU A 86 4.21 -11.68 17.49
C LEU A 86 3.39 -10.86 18.47
N LYS A 87 2.89 -9.71 18.02
CA LYS A 87 2.11 -8.76 18.83
C LYS A 87 0.63 -8.86 18.52
N TRP A 88 0.24 -8.43 17.34
CA TRP A 88 -1.14 -8.27 16.94
C TRP A 88 -1.42 -8.92 15.61
N VAL A 89 -2.64 -9.44 15.49
CA VAL A 89 -3.22 -9.82 14.19
C VAL A 89 -4.42 -8.91 13.97
N HIS A 90 -4.48 -8.30 12.81
CA HIS A 90 -5.60 -7.46 12.42
C HIS A 90 -6.02 -7.74 10.97
N ALA A 91 -7.31 -7.59 10.71
CA ALA A 91 -7.85 -7.55 9.37
C ALA A 91 -8.13 -6.11 8.98
N SER A 92 -8.03 -5.81 7.69
CA SER A 92 -8.47 -4.54 7.17
C SER A 92 -9.25 -4.70 5.87
N VAL A 93 -10.17 -3.77 5.63
CA VAL A 93 -10.77 -3.53 4.33
C VAL A 93 -10.36 -2.14 3.87
N PHE A 94 -10.11 -1.99 2.59
CA PHE A 94 -9.58 -0.75 2.06
C PHE A 94 -10.22 -0.35 0.74
N ALA A 95 -10.17 0.95 0.46
CA ALA A 95 -10.51 1.54 -0.81
C ALA A 95 -9.44 2.59 -1.17
N ASP A 96 -8.84 2.42 -2.34
CA ASP A 96 -7.82 3.29 -2.87
C ASP A 96 -8.35 4.00 -4.12
N LEU A 97 -8.09 5.30 -4.23
CA LEU A 97 -8.43 6.11 -5.39
C LEU A 97 -7.19 6.86 -5.84
N ALA A 98 -6.85 6.78 -7.11
CA ALA A 98 -5.68 7.43 -7.63
C ALA A 98 -5.90 7.99 -9.03
N ARG A 99 -5.19 9.08 -9.34
CA ARG A 99 -5.16 9.70 -10.66
C ARG A 99 -3.75 10.16 -10.97
N VAL A 100 -3.28 9.79 -12.15
CA VAL A 100 -2.04 10.32 -12.71
C VAL A 100 -2.36 11.07 -13.98
N SER A 101 -1.74 12.21 -14.18
CA SER A 101 -1.90 13.03 -15.40
C SER A 101 -0.59 13.70 -15.77
N GLY A 102 -0.48 14.13 -17.04
CA GLY A 102 0.72 14.78 -17.59
C GLY A 102 1.07 14.27 -18.96
N SER A 103 2.13 14.79 -19.55
CA SER A 103 2.44 14.68 -20.98
C SER A 103 2.67 13.26 -21.53
N THR A 104 2.81 12.27 -20.66
CA THR A 104 3.06 10.87 -21.06
C THR A 104 2.04 9.90 -20.50
N ALA A 105 1.09 10.36 -19.68
CA ALA A 105 0.05 9.48 -19.17
C ALA A 105 -0.97 9.18 -20.29
N SER A 106 -1.07 7.94 -20.70
CA SER A 106 -2.02 7.48 -21.72
C SER A 106 -3.49 7.58 -21.28
N SER A 107 -3.78 7.86 -20.01
CA SER A 107 -5.13 8.12 -19.53
C SER A 107 -5.14 9.09 -18.35
N ARG A 108 -6.03 10.08 -18.41
CA ARG A 108 -6.35 10.98 -17.29
C ARG A 108 -7.41 10.40 -16.36
N ALA A 109 -7.74 9.14 -16.50
CA ALA A 109 -8.83 8.53 -15.77
C ALA A 109 -8.46 8.24 -14.32
N TRP A 110 -9.44 8.28 -13.46
CA TRP A 110 -9.34 7.77 -12.11
C TRP A 110 -9.18 6.27 -12.14
N ARG A 111 -8.34 5.77 -11.26
CA ARG A 111 -8.17 4.37 -10.95
C ARG A 111 -8.62 4.14 -9.53
N ARG A 112 -9.34 3.07 -9.32
CA ARG A 112 -9.77 2.66 -7.99
C ARG A 112 -9.38 1.23 -7.72
N ALA A 113 -9.14 0.94 -6.45
CA ALA A 113 -8.91 -0.40 -5.97
C ALA A 113 -9.64 -0.57 -4.64
N GLU A 114 -10.15 -1.75 -4.41
CA GLU A 114 -10.80 -2.13 -3.16
C GLU A 114 -10.35 -3.54 -2.80
N GLY A 115 -10.35 -3.86 -1.51
CA GLY A 115 -9.92 -5.19 -1.10
C GLY A 115 -9.91 -5.40 0.39
N GLY A 116 -9.34 -6.54 0.76
CA GLY A 116 -9.13 -6.94 2.13
C GLY A 116 -7.72 -7.46 2.37
N GLU A 117 -7.23 -7.28 3.58
CA GLU A 117 -5.89 -7.63 3.97
C GLU A 117 -5.88 -8.19 5.39
N LEU A 118 -5.08 -9.21 5.63
CA LEU A 118 -4.73 -9.72 6.95
C LEU A 118 -3.29 -9.34 7.24
N SER A 119 -3.05 -8.78 8.43
CA SER A 119 -1.73 -8.30 8.83
C SER A 119 -1.34 -8.83 10.20
N ILE A 120 -0.05 -9.08 10.37
CA ILE A 120 0.57 -9.51 11.60
C ILE A 120 1.72 -8.55 11.93
N ASP A 121 1.64 -7.93 13.10
CA ASP A 121 2.70 -7.09 13.64
C ASP A 121 3.58 -7.90 14.58
N GLY A 122 4.87 -7.65 14.52
CA GLY A 122 5.83 -8.35 15.36
C GLY A 122 7.16 -7.64 15.50
N VAL A 123 8.09 -8.31 16.19
CA VAL A 123 9.49 -7.88 16.34
C VAL A 123 10.38 -9.05 15.98
N ALA A 124 11.33 -8.84 15.08
CA ALA A 124 12.35 -9.78 14.69
C ALA A 124 13.70 -9.40 15.31
N GLY A 125 14.51 -10.39 15.70
CA GLY A 125 15.84 -10.15 16.22
C GLY A 125 15.88 -9.27 17.47
N TYR A 126 14.81 -9.27 18.27
CA TYR A 126 14.62 -8.48 19.50
C TYR A 126 14.49 -6.95 19.29
N ALA A 127 14.77 -6.42 18.10
CA ALA A 127 14.85 -4.97 17.89
C ALA A 127 14.14 -4.47 16.62
N LEU A 128 13.87 -5.31 15.62
CA LEU A 128 13.32 -4.90 14.34
C LEU A 128 11.80 -5.09 14.31
N PRO A 129 11.00 -4.03 14.48
CA PRO A 129 9.57 -4.13 14.30
C PRO A 129 9.25 -4.40 12.83
N PHE A 130 8.28 -5.27 12.58
CA PHE A 130 7.83 -5.59 11.24
C PHE A 130 6.31 -5.74 11.20
N THR A 131 5.74 -5.52 10.03
CA THR A 131 4.38 -5.89 9.68
C THR A 131 4.42 -6.78 8.44
N ALA A 132 3.89 -7.98 8.55
CA ALA A 132 3.66 -8.87 7.42
C ALA A 132 2.17 -8.84 7.08
N SER A 133 1.86 -8.62 5.80
CA SER A 133 0.48 -8.50 5.33
C SER A 133 0.26 -9.38 4.10
N ALA A 134 -0.90 -9.98 4.02
CA ALA A 134 -1.38 -10.70 2.85
C ALA A 134 -2.80 -10.24 2.51
N GLY A 135 -3.07 -9.98 1.25
CA GLY A 135 -4.36 -9.44 0.85
C GLY A 135 -4.76 -9.78 -0.57
N VAL A 136 -6.00 -9.46 -0.86
CA VAL A 136 -6.60 -9.55 -2.20
C VAL A 136 -7.25 -8.22 -2.52
N ALA A 137 -6.99 -7.72 -3.71
CA ALA A 137 -7.51 -6.47 -4.21
C ALA A 137 -8.14 -6.62 -5.60
N TRP A 138 -9.22 -5.90 -5.83
CA TRP A 138 -9.86 -5.73 -7.13
C TRP A 138 -9.65 -4.29 -7.58
N GLY A 139 -9.34 -4.12 -8.86
CA GLY A 139 -9.09 -2.80 -9.43
C GLY A 139 -10.02 -2.49 -10.58
N GLN A 140 -10.21 -1.20 -10.81
CA GLN A 140 -10.92 -0.68 -11.97
C GLN A 140 -10.24 0.58 -12.49
N ASP A 141 -10.12 0.67 -13.82
CA ASP A 141 -9.71 1.89 -14.52
C ASP A 141 -10.65 2.17 -15.70
N SER A 142 -10.30 3.16 -16.50
CA SER A 142 -11.08 3.53 -17.70
C SER A 142 -11.12 2.45 -18.79
N ARG A 143 -10.30 1.41 -18.69
CA ARG A 143 -10.23 0.31 -19.65
C ARG A 143 -11.03 -0.91 -19.22
N GLY A 144 -11.47 -0.94 -17.97
CA GLY A 144 -12.26 -2.04 -17.40
C GLY A 144 -11.86 -2.41 -15.97
N SER A 145 -12.44 -3.49 -15.50
CA SER A 145 -12.13 -4.05 -14.18
C SER A 145 -10.97 -5.02 -14.31
N TYR A 146 -10.03 -4.96 -13.37
CA TYR A 146 -8.99 -5.97 -13.19
C TYR A 146 -9.51 -7.03 -12.24
N GLY A 147 -9.25 -8.29 -12.56
CA GLY A 147 -9.54 -9.42 -11.69
C GLY A 147 -8.79 -9.34 -10.35
N PRO A 148 -9.10 -10.26 -9.43
CA PRO A 148 -8.47 -10.26 -8.12
C PRO A 148 -6.95 -10.41 -8.24
N THR A 149 -6.24 -9.55 -7.53
CA THR A 149 -4.78 -9.59 -7.40
C THR A 149 -4.45 -9.94 -5.96
N ALA A 150 -3.84 -11.10 -5.74
CA ALA A 150 -3.29 -11.46 -4.44
C ALA A 150 -1.90 -10.84 -4.28
N TYR A 151 -1.59 -10.37 -3.09
CA TYR A 151 -0.28 -9.79 -2.77
C TYR A 151 0.15 -10.14 -1.35
N VAL A 152 1.45 -10.12 -1.14
CA VAL A 152 2.08 -10.21 0.18
C VAL A 152 3.03 -9.03 0.33
N ARG A 153 3.02 -8.39 1.48
CA ARG A 153 3.91 -7.28 1.82
C ARG A 153 4.63 -7.57 3.12
N LEU A 154 5.88 -7.17 3.18
CA LEU A 154 6.64 -7.09 4.41
C LEU A 154 7.10 -5.65 4.56
N GLY A 155 6.75 -5.02 5.65
CA GLY A 155 7.06 -3.62 5.92
C GLY A 155 7.59 -3.40 7.33
N HIS A 156 8.01 -2.18 7.58
CA HIS A 156 8.37 -1.72 8.91
C HIS A 156 7.12 -1.18 9.59
N SER A 157 6.86 -1.63 10.82
CA SER A 157 5.76 -1.07 11.64
C SER A 157 6.30 0.15 12.39
N PHE A 158 5.65 1.28 12.18
CA PHE A 158 5.86 2.50 12.96
C PHE A 158 4.84 2.60 14.09
#